data_318c518f074e69da90b0601f133e6f0b
#
_entry.id   318c518f074e69da90b0601f133e6f0b
#
_cell.length_a   1.000
_cell.length_b   1.000
_cell.length_c   1.000
_cell.angle_alpha   90.00
_cell.angle_beta   90.00
_cell.angle_gamma   90.00
#
_symmetry.space_group_name_H-M   'P 1'
#
loop_
_entity.id
_entity.type
_entity.pdbx_description
1 polymer ?
#
loop_
_entity_poly.entity_id
_entity_poly.type
_entity_poly.pdbx_seq_one_letter_code
_entity_poly.pdbx_strand_id
1 'polypeptide(L)'
;MRHDEEATGRTLLIQLARLGDLVQSLPVIASLTARCPHRSLDLLCPGPLADLGRLFPLVGQVLEWNGAQWHAWAESFVGEFYPSWLQEVEQYLAALTSEPYEIAYVLNQHQRAILAGSLLAREVQGPRLRGPLHGELSPWASYLRLVAQSRGANRIHLSDAFCGLCGVAPPPAPPVLDFPSIDLPSDLADVGRSAGQWIAVVVGAGDADRAIPAPVWIQWISALLSHESLCSVVLVGSERDQSAALAIQDGLSPMIHGHLWDATGRTTLPQLAELLKRCHWVVGADTGPLHLAAAVGSSAMGFYFSRARVHETGPYGPGHWVWQADCARPETWPIQASVKLLGEPAAAAQQEPVAGWSLWQSHHDEWGAIFRPAGDDDPREDQRASVWRRLSEQWVLPQGVR
;
A
#
# COMPACT_ATOMS: atom_id res chain seq x y z
N MET A 1 33.28 19.74 21.03
CA MET A 1 32.11 19.21 21.73
C MET A 1 31.06 20.31 21.72
N ARG A 2 30.19 20.33 20.74
CA ARG A 2 28.96 21.13 20.77
C ARG A 2 27.88 20.17 21.25
N HIS A 3 27.21 20.52 22.31
CA HIS A 3 26.04 19.84 22.82
C HIS A 3 25.02 19.74 21.68
N ASP A 4 24.72 18.55 21.21
CA ASP A 4 23.49 18.27 20.47
C ASP A 4 22.35 18.57 21.44
N GLU A 5 21.78 19.77 21.34
CA GLU A 5 20.47 20.04 21.91
C GLU A 5 19.54 19.05 21.22
N GLU A 6 19.01 18.10 22.00
CA GLU A 6 17.97 17.15 21.58
C GLU A 6 16.81 17.95 21.01
N ALA A 7 16.75 18.07 19.69
CA ALA A 7 15.66 18.75 19.03
C ALA A 7 14.39 17.92 19.22
N THR A 8 13.58 18.28 20.19
CA THR A 8 12.27 17.69 20.53
C THR A 8 11.18 18.12 19.53
N GLY A 9 11.52 18.35 18.27
CA GLY A 9 10.62 18.87 17.25
C GLY A 9 9.56 17.86 16.79
N ARG A 10 8.36 18.35 16.48
CA ARG A 10 7.28 17.54 15.86
C ARG A 10 7.51 17.39 14.36
N THR A 11 7.33 16.18 13.87
CA THR A 11 7.49 15.83 12.46
C THR A 11 6.17 15.35 11.88
N LEU A 12 5.87 15.72 10.64
CA LEU A 12 4.65 15.34 9.94
C LEU A 12 4.98 14.50 8.70
N LEU A 13 4.37 13.33 8.57
CA LEU A 13 4.33 12.55 7.33
C LEU A 13 3.01 12.80 6.61
N ILE A 14 3.06 13.15 5.33
CA ILE A 14 1.88 13.45 4.52
C ILE A 14 1.70 12.37 3.45
N GLN A 15 0.61 11.60 3.59
CA GLN A 15 0.20 10.57 2.62
C GLN A 15 -1.29 10.71 2.32
N LEU A 16 -1.63 11.49 1.28
CA LEU A 16 -3.02 11.80 0.91
C LEU A 16 -3.54 10.99 -0.29
N ALA A 17 -2.98 9.81 -0.51
CA ALA A 17 -3.39 8.92 -1.59
C ALA A 17 -4.33 7.80 -1.11
N ARG A 18 -4.32 6.65 -1.78
CA ARG A 18 -5.24 5.52 -1.54
C ARG A 18 -4.74 4.62 -0.40
N LEU A 19 -5.57 3.63 -0.01
CA LEU A 19 -5.26 2.65 1.02
C LEU A 19 -3.92 1.95 0.81
N GLY A 20 -3.64 1.48 -0.41
CA GLY A 20 -2.37 0.82 -0.73
C GLY A 20 -1.17 1.73 -0.49
N ASP A 21 -1.24 2.99 -0.92
CA ASP A 21 -0.17 3.99 -0.71
C ASP A 21 0.04 4.29 0.78
N LEU A 22 -1.05 4.34 1.57
CA LEU A 22 -0.97 4.54 3.00
C LEU A 22 -0.23 3.38 3.69
N VAL A 23 -0.60 2.14 3.38
CA VAL A 23 0.07 0.95 3.91
C VAL A 23 1.53 0.88 3.46
N GLN A 24 1.82 1.22 2.21
CA GLN A 24 3.17 1.26 1.66
C GLN A 24 4.04 2.38 2.27
N SER A 25 3.48 3.27 3.10
CA SER A 25 4.27 4.22 3.89
C SER A 25 4.84 3.65 5.20
N LEU A 26 4.46 2.44 5.61
CA LEU A 26 5.00 1.80 6.83
C LEU A 26 6.54 1.72 6.85
N PRO A 27 7.23 1.32 5.77
CA PRO A 27 8.70 1.29 5.76
C PRO A 27 9.33 2.65 6.04
N VAL A 28 8.82 3.73 5.46
CA VAL A 28 9.36 5.07 5.70
C VAL A 28 9.07 5.56 7.12
N ILE A 29 7.92 5.21 7.72
CA ILE A 29 7.59 5.50 9.11
C ILE A 29 8.64 4.82 10.03
N ALA A 30 8.89 3.52 9.83
CA ALA A 30 9.88 2.78 10.59
C ALA A 30 11.28 3.39 10.47
N SER A 31 11.72 3.74 9.27
CA SER A 31 13.03 4.32 9.02
C SER A 31 13.19 5.74 9.60
N LEU A 32 12.17 6.59 9.47
CA LEU A 32 12.18 7.95 10.05
C LEU A 32 12.26 7.92 11.57
N THR A 33 11.46 7.05 12.20
CA THR A 33 11.44 6.92 13.65
C THR A 33 12.76 6.33 14.18
N ALA A 34 13.33 5.34 13.47
CA ALA A 34 14.65 4.79 13.83
C ALA A 34 15.78 5.85 13.72
N ARG A 35 15.70 6.74 12.73
CA ARG A 35 16.66 7.82 12.54
C ARG A 35 16.56 8.91 13.60
N CYS A 36 15.34 9.22 14.06
CA CYS A 36 15.07 10.29 15.00
C CYS A 36 14.15 9.82 16.15
N PRO A 37 14.64 8.95 17.05
CA PRO A 37 13.81 8.30 18.07
C PRO A 37 13.22 9.27 19.12
N HIS A 38 13.78 10.48 19.23
CA HIS A 38 13.31 11.51 20.16
C HIS A 38 12.28 12.46 19.55
N ARG A 39 11.96 12.32 18.26
CA ARG A 39 10.96 13.14 17.57
C ARG A 39 9.64 12.39 17.45
N SER A 40 8.53 13.03 17.78
CA SER A 40 7.22 12.47 17.45
C SER A 40 6.98 12.57 15.95
N LEU A 41 6.48 11.49 15.36
CA LEU A 41 6.06 11.44 13.96
C LEU A 41 4.54 11.37 13.91
N ASP A 42 3.90 12.42 13.40
CA ASP A 42 2.47 12.47 13.17
C ASP A 42 2.17 12.16 11.69
N LEU A 43 0.97 11.66 11.41
CA LEU A 43 0.54 11.27 10.06
C LEU A 43 -0.65 12.10 9.62
N LEU A 44 -0.56 12.75 8.45
CA LEU A 44 -1.71 13.34 7.77
C LEU A 44 -2.15 12.41 6.64
N CYS A 45 -3.36 11.88 6.73
CA CYS A 45 -3.94 10.99 5.72
C CYS A 45 -5.41 11.33 5.44
N PRO A 46 -6.02 10.79 4.37
CA PRO A 46 -7.45 10.96 4.11
C PRO A 46 -8.30 10.48 5.29
N GLY A 47 -9.32 11.25 5.68
CA GLY A 47 -10.21 10.92 6.81
C GLY A 47 -10.73 9.47 6.79
N PRO A 48 -11.23 8.93 5.67
CA PRO A 48 -11.67 7.52 5.60
C PRO A 48 -10.58 6.47 5.90
N LEU A 49 -9.30 6.84 5.87
CA LEU A 49 -8.17 5.97 6.17
C LEU A 49 -7.59 6.17 7.58
N ALA A 50 -8.07 7.17 8.31
CA ALA A 50 -7.49 7.60 9.58
C ALA A 50 -7.54 6.50 10.66
N ASP A 51 -8.63 5.74 10.74
CA ASP A 51 -8.76 4.64 11.71
C ASP A 51 -7.71 3.55 11.48
N LEU A 52 -7.36 3.25 10.24
CA LEU A 52 -6.24 2.36 9.94
C LEU A 52 -4.90 3.01 10.30
N GLY A 53 -4.74 4.30 9.98
CA GLY A 53 -3.52 5.05 10.34
C GLY A 53 -3.24 5.04 11.84
N ARG A 54 -4.28 5.03 12.68
CA ARG A 54 -4.15 4.92 14.15
C ARG A 54 -3.63 3.56 14.63
N LEU A 55 -3.68 2.53 13.79
CA LEU A 55 -3.07 1.23 14.07
C LEU A 55 -1.56 1.22 13.75
N PHE A 56 -1.04 2.24 13.06
CA PHE A 56 0.37 2.24 12.68
C PHE A 56 1.25 2.43 13.92
N PRO A 57 2.14 1.47 14.21
CA PRO A 57 3.09 1.65 15.30
C PRO A 57 3.99 2.85 14.99
N LEU A 58 4.46 3.53 16.00
CA LEU A 58 5.39 4.65 15.89
C LEU A 58 4.77 5.96 15.33
N VAL A 59 3.47 6.00 15.05
CA VAL A 59 2.73 7.22 14.73
C VAL A 59 2.15 7.81 16.03
N GLY A 60 2.41 9.09 16.29
CA GLY A 60 1.92 9.79 17.46
C GLY A 60 0.45 10.19 17.28
N GLN A 61 0.18 11.13 16.40
CA GLN A 61 -1.17 11.59 16.08
C GLN A 61 -1.49 11.32 14.60
N VAL A 62 -2.76 11.01 14.33
CA VAL A 62 -3.28 10.93 12.96
C VAL A 62 -4.19 12.12 12.72
N LEU A 63 -3.81 12.96 11.77
CA LEU A 63 -4.57 14.12 11.32
C LEU A 63 -5.40 13.71 10.09
N GLU A 64 -6.66 14.11 10.10
CA GLU A 64 -7.61 13.74 9.05
C GLU A 64 -7.73 14.82 8.00
N TRP A 65 -7.36 14.45 6.75
CA TRP A 65 -7.54 15.34 5.62
C TRP A 65 -8.93 15.20 5.02
N ASN A 66 -9.73 16.28 5.04
CA ASN A 66 -11.03 16.31 4.40
C ASN A 66 -10.89 16.66 2.91
N GLY A 67 -10.69 15.64 2.08
CA GLY A 67 -10.52 15.80 0.62
C GLY A 67 -11.75 16.37 -0.09
N ALA A 68 -12.97 16.10 0.42
CA ALA A 68 -14.21 16.62 -0.15
C ALA A 68 -14.31 18.15 0.07
N GLN A 69 -13.98 18.64 1.26
CA GLN A 69 -13.94 20.07 1.56
C GLN A 69 -12.94 20.81 0.65
N TRP A 70 -11.75 20.22 0.48
CA TRP A 70 -10.73 20.81 -0.41
C TRP A 70 -11.16 20.81 -1.88
N HIS A 71 -11.91 19.83 -2.33
CA HIS A 71 -12.46 19.80 -3.67
C HIS A 71 -13.52 20.89 -3.85
N ALA A 72 -14.44 21.03 -2.89
CA ALA A 72 -15.46 22.08 -2.90
C ALA A 72 -14.85 23.50 -2.94
N TRP A 73 -13.79 23.73 -2.14
CA TRP A 73 -13.06 25.00 -2.18
C TRP A 73 -12.38 25.23 -3.53
N ALA A 74 -11.75 24.22 -4.13
CA ALA A 74 -11.11 24.35 -5.41
C ALA A 74 -12.10 24.66 -6.54
N GLU A 75 -13.30 24.11 -6.50
CA GLU A 75 -14.37 24.41 -7.45
C GLU A 75 -14.94 25.83 -7.28
N SER A 76 -15.14 26.28 -6.04
CA SER A 76 -15.63 27.63 -5.76
C SER A 76 -14.63 28.73 -6.14
N PHE A 77 -13.32 28.42 -6.08
CA PHE A 77 -12.26 29.36 -6.45
C PHE A 77 -12.22 29.74 -7.94
N VAL A 78 -12.78 28.91 -8.80
CA VAL A 78 -12.81 29.18 -10.28
C VAL A 78 -13.76 30.34 -10.62
N GLY A 79 -14.68 30.72 -9.73
CA GLY A 79 -15.69 31.74 -9.98
C GLY A 79 -15.37 33.14 -9.46
N GLU A 80 -15.07 33.28 -8.20
CA GLU A 80 -14.82 34.57 -7.54
C GLU A 80 -13.92 34.40 -6.29
N PHE A 81 -12.98 35.33 -6.11
CA PHE A 81 -12.11 35.34 -4.93
C PHE A 81 -12.86 35.95 -3.71
N TYR A 82 -13.28 35.10 -2.78
CA TYR A 82 -13.89 35.53 -1.55
C TYR A 82 -12.90 35.55 -0.38
N PRO A 83 -12.77 36.67 0.35
CA PRO A 83 -11.96 36.73 1.59
C PRO A 83 -12.39 35.71 2.65
N SER A 84 -13.67 35.33 2.69
CA SER A 84 -14.20 34.28 3.58
C SER A 84 -13.57 32.91 3.35
N TRP A 85 -13.23 32.57 2.10
CA TRP A 85 -12.58 31.31 1.77
C TRP A 85 -11.19 31.18 2.44
N LEU A 86 -10.40 32.23 2.47
CA LEU A 86 -9.11 32.23 3.17
C LEU A 86 -9.28 31.99 4.66
N GLN A 87 -10.29 32.61 5.28
CA GLN A 87 -10.59 32.40 6.70
C GLN A 87 -11.00 30.94 6.98
N GLU A 88 -11.83 30.35 6.12
CA GLU A 88 -12.21 28.93 6.25
C GLU A 88 -11.00 28.00 6.14
N VAL A 89 -10.10 28.23 5.19
CA VAL A 89 -8.86 27.47 5.05
C VAL A 89 -7.95 27.63 6.27
N GLU A 90 -7.78 28.86 6.74
CA GLU A 90 -7.00 29.14 7.96
C GLU A 90 -7.59 28.45 9.20
N GLN A 91 -8.92 28.51 9.37
CA GLN A 91 -9.61 27.81 10.46
C GLN A 91 -9.46 26.30 10.36
N TYR A 92 -9.58 25.75 9.15
CA TYR A 92 -9.37 24.31 8.92
C TYR A 92 -7.95 23.88 9.27
N LEU A 93 -6.94 24.62 8.83
CA LEU A 93 -5.54 24.32 9.15
C LEU A 93 -5.23 24.48 10.64
N ALA A 94 -5.78 25.51 11.28
CA ALA A 94 -5.66 25.73 12.73
C ALA A 94 -6.33 24.61 13.55
N ALA A 95 -7.39 24.00 13.00
CA ALA A 95 -8.04 22.83 13.62
C ALA A 95 -7.20 21.55 13.48
N LEU A 96 -6.36 21.44 12.45
CA LEU A 96 -5.45 20.30 12.28
C LEU A 96 -4.26 20.36 13.25
N THR A 97 -3.71 21.55 13.48
CA THR A 97 -2.59 21.76 14.40
C THR A 97 -2.55 23.18 14.92
N SER A 98 -2.29 23.34 16.22
CA SER A 98 -2.14 24.63 16.87
C SER A 98 -0.80 25.32 16.56
N GLU A 99 0.23 24.53 16.20
CA GLU A 99 1.56 25.02 15.90
C GLU A 99 2.12 24.33 14.65
N PRO A 100 2.88 25.05 13.81
CA PRO A 100 3.53 24.43 12.65
C PRO A 100 4.50 23.31 13.07
N TYR A 101 4.53 22.26 12.30
CA TYR A 101 5.54 21.23 12.40
C TYR A 101 6.93 21.78 12.05
N GLU A 102 7.98 21.22 12.61
CA GLU A 102 9.35 21.59 12.24
C GLU A 102 9.64 21.16 10.81
N ILE A 103 9.30 19.90 10.48
CA ILE A 103 9.48 19.34 9.14
C ILE A 103 8.26 18.51 8.73
N ALA A 104 7.85 18.66 7.46
CA ALA A 104 6.89 17.77 6.81
C ALA A 104 7.57 16.94 5.71
N TYR A 105 7.37 15.63 5.74
CA TYR A 105 7.74 14.70 4.68
C TYR A 105 6.54 14.47 3.77
N VAL A 106 6.62 14.91 2.52
CA VAL A 106 5.53 14.81 1.54
C VAL A 106 5.79 13.64 0.59
N LEU A 107 4.92 12.62 0.61
CA LEU A 107 5.07 11.43 -0.23
C LEU A 107 4.38 11.57 -1.59
N ASN A 108 3.36 12.41 -1.70
CA ASN A 108 2.57 12.52 -2.92
C ASN A 108 2.94 13.74 -3.75
N GLN A 109 2.86 13.58 -5.09
CA GLN A 109 3.20 14.65 -6.04
C GLN A 109 2.00 15.51 -6.45
N HIS A 110 0.80 15.25 -5.92
CA HIS A 110 -0.37 16.08 -6.22
C HIS A 110 -0.37 17.37 -5.39
N GLN A 111 -0.93 18.42 -5.97
CA GLN A 111 -0.90 19.77 -5.41
C GLN A 111 -1.40 19.86 -3.96
N ARG A 112 -2.44 19.09 -3.60
CA ARG A 112 -3.00 19.08 -2.25
C ARG A 112 -1.97 18.71 -1.18
N ALA A 113 -1.18 17.65 -1.43
CA ALA A 113 -0.16 17.22 -0.49
C ALA A 113 1.00 18.22 -0.39
N ILE A 114 1.41 18.80 -1.53
CA ILE A 114 2.46 19.82 -1.59
C ILE A 114 2.04 21.08 -0.81
N LEU A 115 0.78 21.54 -1.02
CA LEU A 115 0.20 22.66 -0.27
C LEU A 115 0.11 22.36 1.21
N ALA A 116 -0.41 21.19 1.59
CA ALA A 116 -0.51 20.80 2.99
C ALA A 116 0.86 20.86 3.69
N GLY A 117 1.91 20.32 3.05
CA GLY A 117 3.27 20.42 3.58
C GLY A 117 3.74 21.84 3.78
N SER A 118 3.51 22.71 2.78
CA SER A 118 3.94 24.11 2.82
C SER A 118 3.18 24.97 3.84
N LEU A 119 1.96 24.61 4.18
CA LEU A 119 1.13 25.35 5.14
C LEU A 119 1.26 24.85 6.57
N LEU A 120 1.57 23.56 6.76
CA LEU A 120 1.59 22.91 8.08
C LEU A 120 2.99 22.81 8.68
N ALA A 121 4.06 23.05 7.92
CA ALA A 121 5.43 22.88 8.41
C ALA A 121 6.36 24.05 8.00
N ARG A 122 7.41 24.25 8.80
CA ARG A 122 8.46 25.25 8.54
C ARG A 122 9.40 24.80 7.43
N GLU A 123 9.67 23.47 7.37
CA GLU A 123 10.49 22.85 6.35
C GLU A 123 9.71 21.72 5.67
N VAL A 124 9.94 21.55 4.36
CA VAL A 124 9.30 20.49 3.57
C VAL A 124 10.35 19.67 2.86
N GLN A 125 10.29 18.36 3.05
CA GLN A 125 11.09 17.38 2.34
C GLN A 125 10.20 16.54 1.40
N GLY A 126 10.68 16.26 0.20
CA GLY A 126 9.91 15.65 -0.88
C GLY A 126 9.46 16.71 -1.90
N PRO A 127 8.34 16.48 -2.61
CA PRO A 127 7.73 17.48 -3.47
C PRO A 127 7.30 18.71 -2.68
N ARG A 128 7.75 19.91 -3.11
CA ARG A 128 7.52 21.18 -2.38
C ARG A 128 7.28 22.34 -3.32
N LEU A 129 6.79 23.45 -2.80
CA LEU A 129 6.72 24.72 -3.51
C LEU A 129 8.08 25.43 -3.48
N ARG A 130 8.49 25.96 -4.62
CA ARG A 130 9.60 26.90 -4.74
C ARG A 130 9.06 28.25 -5.18
N GLY A 131 8.77 29.11 -4.21
CA GLY A 131 8.05 30.37 -4.45
C GLY A 131 6.56 30.14 -4.74
N PRO A 132 5.78 31.20 -5.00
CA PRO A 132 4.32 31.15 -4.98
C PRO A 132 3.67 30.30 -6.09
N LEU A 133 4.37 29.95 -7.15
CA LEU A 133 3.76 29.30 -8.33
C LEU A 133 4.55 28.10 -8.92
N HIS A 134 5.70 27.72 -8.35
CA HIS A 134 6.53 26.68 -8.92
C HIS A 134 6.75 25.53 -7.93
N GLY A 135 6.41 24.31 -8.34
CA GLY A 135 6.77 23.09 -7.62
C GLY A 135 8.23 22.72 -7.90
N GLU A 136 8.95 22.32 -6.87
CA GLU A 136 10.29 21.71 -6.98
C GLU A 136 10.20 20.22 -6.69
N LEU A 137 10.83 19.42 -7.55
CA LEU A 137 10.92 17.98 -7.38
C LEU A 137 12.36 17.61 -7.00
N SER A 138 12.49 16.83 -5.92
CA SER A 138 13.74 16.18 -5.58
C SER A 138 14.12 15.13 -6.65
N PRO A 139 15.37 14.62 -6.71
CA PRO A 139 15.74 13.52 -7.60
C PRO A 139 14.82 12.32 -7.47
N TRP A 140 14.44 11.93 -6.27
CA TRP A 140 13.50 10.84 -6.01
C TRP A 140 12.08 11.14 -6.50
N ALA A 141 11.58 12.36 -6.32
CA ALA A 141 10.28 12.77 -6.85
C ALA A 141 10.28 12.78 -8.38
N SER A 142 11.37 13.21 -9.00
CA SER A 142 11.58 13.17 -10.44
C SER A 142 11.64 11.73 -10.95
N TYR A 143 12.34 10.85 -10.26
CA TYR A 143 12.37 9.41 -10.55
C TYR A 143 10.98 8.80 -10.54
N LEU A 144 10.19 8.99 -9.47
CA LEU A 144 8.82 8.47 -9.39
C LEU A 144 7.93 8.99 -10.52
N ARG A 145 8.10 10.23 -10.92
CA ARG A 145 7.35 10.82 -12.05
C ARG A 145 7.72 10.17 -13.37
N LEU A 146 9.00 9.88 -13.59
CA LEU A 146 9.48 9.22 -14.81
C LEU A 146 9.07 7.74 -14.86
N VAL A 147 9.19 7.04 -13.74
CA VAL A 147 8.79 5.64 -13.60
C VAL A 147 7.31 5.44 -13.91
N ALA A 148 6.44 6.37 -13.51
CA ALA A 148 5.01 6.31 -13.84
C ALA A 148 4.73 6.26 -15.35
N GLN A 149 5.67 6.72 -16.19
CA GLN A 149 5.59 6.66 -17.66
C GLN A 149 6.19 5.38 -18.24
N SER A 150 7.09 4.71 -17.51
CA SER A 150 7.84 3.53 -17.97
C SER A 150 7.93 2.45 -16.88
N ARG A 151 6.80 2.08 -16.31
CA ARG A 151 6.69 1.18 -15.14
C ARG A 151 7.41 -0.17 -15.30
N GLY A 152 7.45 -0.72 -16.51
CA GLY A 152 8.14 -1.98 -16.80
C GLY A 152 9.67 -1.93 -16.60
N ALA A 153 10.27 -0.74 -16.66
CA ALA A 153 11.70 -0.54 -16.43
C ALA A 153 12.05 -0.34 -14.94
N ASN A 154 11.05 -0.10 -14.08
CA ASN A 154 11.26 0.14 -12.66
C ASN A 154 11.70 -1.14 -11.92
N ARG A 155 12.66 -0.97 -10.98
CA ARG A 155 13.14 -2.04 -10.08
C ARG A 155 13.15 -1.59 -8.62
N ILE A 156 12.75 -0.35 -8.32
CA ILE A 156 12.63 0.17 -6.96
C ILE A 156 11.17 0.12 -6.53
N HIS A 157 10.92 -0.54 -5.43
CA HIS A 157 9.58 -0.60 -4.85
C HIS A 157 9.12 0.79 -4.39
N LEU A 158 7.81 1.06 -4.48
CA LEU A 158 7.24 2.36 -4.12
C LEU A 158 7.50 2.73 -2.65
N SER A 159 7.41 1.74 -1.74
CA SER A 159 7.75 1.96 -0.32
C SER A 159 9.19 2.39 -0.12
N ASP A 160 10.14 1.81 -0.88
CA ASP A 160 11.55 2.15 -0.81
C ASP A 160 11.81 3.52 -1.42
N ALA A 161 11.11 3.85 -2.51
CA ALA A 161 11.17 5.19 -3.09
C ALA A 161 10.60 6.26 -2.13
N PHE A 162 9.62 5.93 -1.28
CA PHE A 162 9.16 6.81 -0.20
C PHE A 162 10.27 7.03 0.84
N CYS A 163 11.04 6.00 1.19
CA CYS A 163 12.22 6.16 2.03
C CYS A 163 13.22 7.13 1.38
N GLY A 164 13.50 6.96 0.09
CA GLY A 164 14.36 7.87 -0.67
C GLY A 164 13.85 9.31 -0.71
N LEU A 165 12.55 9.54 -0.89
CA LEU A 165 11.94 10.89 -0.80
C LEU A 165 12.20 11.56 0.56
N CYS A 166 12.19 10.78 1.62
CA CYS A 166 12.42 11.24 2.99
C CYS A 166 13.90 11.26 3.39
N GLY A 167 14.81 10.87 2.49
CA GLY A 167 16.27 10.86 2.74
C GLY A 167 16.68 9.81 3.78
N VAL A 168 15.94 8.71 3.88
CA VAL A 168 16.26 7.56 4.73
C VAL A 168 16.43 6.31 3.87
N ALA A 169 17.22 5.34 4.36
CA ALA A 169 17.28 4.01 3.75
C ALA A 169 16.01 3.21 4.09
N PRO A 170 15.65 2.20 3.30
CA PRO A 170 14.65 1.22 3.69
C PRO A 170 15.00 0.57 5.03
N PRO A 171 14.01 0.13 5.82
CA PRO A 171 14.28 -0.53 7.09
C PRO A 171 14.95 -1.88 6.83
N PRO A 172 15.82 -2.37 7.76
CA PRO A 172 16.54 -3.64 7.58
C PRO A 172 15.62 -4.87 7.57
N ALA A 173 14.42 -4.74 8.06
CA ALA A 173 13.36 -5.74 8.01
C ALA A 173 12.02 -5.07 7.69
N PRO A 174 11.11 -5.74 6.97
CA PRO A 174 9.80 -5.19 6.68
C PRO A 174 9.03 -4.95 8.00
N PRO A 175 8.43 -3.76 8.18
CA PRO A 175 7.62 -3.48 9.35
C PRO A 175 6.33 -4.30 9.31
N VAL A 176 5.94 -4.83 10.46
CA VAL A 176 4.67 -5.54 10.64
C VAL A 176 3.75 -4.66 11.48
N LEU A 177 2.48 -4.59 11.08
CA LEU A 177 1.43 -3.97 11.88
C LEU A 177 1.08 -4.88 13.04
N ASP A 178 1.51 -4.50 14.23
CA ASP A 178 1.10 -5.16 15.46
C ASP A 178 0.11 -4.28 16.21
N PHE A 179 -1.08 -4.80 16.45
CA PHE A 179 -2.18 -4.13 17.13
C PHE A 179 -2.98 -5.13 17.98
N PRO A 180 -3.66 -4.66 19.04
CA PRO A 180 -4.55 -5.50 19.83
C PRO A 180 -5.65 -6.12 18.98
N SER A 181 -6.10 -7.33 19.33
CA SER A 181 -7.18 -8.00 18.60
C SER A 181 -8.43 -7.11 18.51
N ILE A 182 -9.01 -7.05 17.33
CA ILE A 182 -10.19 -6.25 17.01
C ILE A 182 -11.38 -7.19 16.79
N ASP A 183 -12.51 -6.86 17.41
CA ASP A 183 -13.72 -7.65 17.25
C ASP A 183 -14.26 -7.52 15.82
N LEU A 184 -14.45 -8.67 15.18
CA LEU A 184 -15.13 -8.76 13.90
C LEU A 184 -16.66 -8.78 14.10
N PRO A 185 -17.44 -8.43 13.06
CA PRO A 185 -18.88 -8.67 13.04
C PRO A 185 -19.20 -10.11 13.46
N SER A 186 -20.31 -10.33 14.18
CA SER A 186 -20.62 -11.61 14.84
C SER A 186 -20.63 -12.81 13.90
N ASP A 187 -21.06 -12.63 12.68
CA ASP A 187 -21.11 -13.66 11.63
C ASP A 187 -19.76 -13.89 10.92
N LEU A 188 -18.79 -13.03 11.16
CA LEU A 188 -17.39 -13.18 10.74
C LEU A 188 -16.46 -13.56 11.92
N ALA A 189 -17.00 -13.67 13.14
CA ALA A 189 -16.20 -13.91 14.34
C ALA A 189 -15.37 -15.21 14.27
N ASP A 190 -15.88 -16.23 13.57
CA ASP A 190 -15.25 -17.53 13.40
C ASP A 190 -14.18 -17.59 12.29
N VAL A 191 -14.04 -16.51 11.49
CA VAL A 191 -12.99 -16.43 10.46
C VAL A 191 -11.61 -16.56 11.12
N GLY A 192 -10.85 -17.55 10.66
CA GLY A 192 -9.52 -17.85 11.16
C GLY A 192 -9.47 -18.57 12.52
N ARG A 193 -10.62 -18.90 13.14
CA ARG A 193 -10.69 -19.60 14.43
C ARG A 193 -10.98 -21.10 14.29
N SER A 194 -11.68 -21.50 13.23
CA SER A 194 -11.94 -22.92 12.94
C SER A 194 -10.69 -23.59 12.37
N ALA A 195 -10.60 -24.92 12.54
CA ALA A 195 -9.52 -25.71 11.96
C ALA A 195 -9.52 -25.62 10.43
N GLY A 196 -8.35 -25.58 9.83
CA GLY A 196 -8.16 -25.47 8.39
C GLY A 196 -7.50 -24.15 7.95
N GLN A 197 -7.24 -24.05 6.66
CA GLN A 197 -6.64 -22.85 6.06
C GLN A 197 -7.72 -21.84 5.68
N TRP A 198 -7.55 -20.62 6.10
CA TRP A 198 -8.41 -19.51 5.70
C TRP A 198 -7.74 -18.68 4.61
N ILE A 199 -8.47 -18.45 3.53
CA ILE A 199 -8.01 -17.71 2.38
C ILE A 199 -8.95 -16.54 2.12
N ALA A 200 -8.43 -15.31 2.21
CA ALA A 200 -9.18 -14.14 1.82
C ALA A 200 -9.03 -13.89 0.32
N VAL A 201 -10.15 -13.71 -0.37
CA VAL A 201 -10.22 -13.35 -1.79
C VAL A 201 -10.66 -11.90 -1.91
N VAL A 202 -9.78 -11.06 -2.43
CA VAL A 202 -10.08 -9.64 -2.66
C VAL A 202 -10.84 -9.50 -3.97
N VAL A 203 -12.16 -9.31 -3.87
CA VAL A 203 -13.07 -9.32 -5.02
C VAL A 203 -12.90 -8.06 -5.87
N GLY A 204 -12.75 -6.90 -5.23
CA GLY A 204 -12.74 -5.60 -5.88
C GLY A 204 -11.35 -5.09 -6.22
N ALA A 205 -11.32 -4.06 -7.06
CA ALA A 205 -10.16 -3.23 -7.32
C ALA A 205 -10.54 -1.75 -7.33
N GLY A 206 -9.60 -0.87 -7.01
CA GLY A 206 -9.84 0.58 -7.01
C GLY A 206 -10.15 1.17 -8.39
N ASP A 207 -9.78 0.46 -9.47
CA ASP A 207 -10.08 0.78 -10.86
C ASP A 207 -10.61 -0.49 -11.56
N ALA A 208 -11.68 -0.36 -12.36
CA ALA A 208 -12.30 -1.48 -13.07
C ALA A 208 -11.31 -2.26 -13.97
N ASP A 209 -10.31 -1.58 -14.52
CA ASP A 209 -9.27 -2.18 -15.37
C ASP A 209 -8.38 -3.18 -14.62
N ARG A 210 -8.39 -3.17 -13.28
CA ARG A 210 -7.62 -4.05 -12.39
C ARG A 210 -8.49 -5.07 -11.67
N ALA A 211 -9.80 -5.04 -11.85
CA ALA A 211 -10.71 -6.01 -11.24
C ALA A 211 -10.59 -7.36 -11.95
N ILE A 212 -10.42 -8.42 -11.17
CA ILE A 212 -10.45 -9.79 -11.69
C ILE A 212 -11.91 -10.15 -11.95
N PRO A 213 -12.27 -10.63 -13.15
CA PRO A 213 -13.67 -10.96 -13.48
C PRO A 213 -14.26 -12.04 -12.57
N ALA A 214 -15.54 -11.91 -12.21
CA ALA A 214 -16.24 -12.91 -11.38
C ALA A 214 -16.13 -14.34 -11.92
N PRO A 215 -16.25 -14.62 -13.25
CA PRO A 215 -16.05 -15.98 -13.78
C PRO A 215 -14.68 -16.57 -13.48
N VAL A 216 -13.63 -15.74 -13.40
CA VAL A 216 -12.27 -16.19 -13.04
C VAL A 216 -12.23 -16.60 -11.57
N TRP A 217 -12.82 -15.79 -10.69
CA TRP A 217 -12.92 -16.13 -9.27
C TRP A 217 -13.75 -17.39 -9.02
N ILE A 218 -14.86 -17.58 -9.74
CA ILE A 218 -15.67 -18.79 -9.64
C ILE A 218 -14.82 -20.02 -9.98
N GLN A 219 -14.09 -19.99 -11.09
CA GLN A 219 -13.20 -21.08 -11.48
C GLN A 219 -12.09 -21.30 -10.46
N TRP A 220 -11.48 -20.23 -9.94
CA TRP A 220 -10.38 -20.29 -9.00
C TRP A 220 -10.82 -20.87 -7.66
N ILE A 221 -11.94 -20.37 -7.08
CA ILE A 221 -12.49 -20.87 -5.81
C ILE A 221 -12.95 -22.32 -5.95
N SER A 222 -13.59 -22.67 -7.06
CA SER A 222 -14.00 -24.04 -7.33
C SER A 222 -12.79 -25.00 -7.40
N ALA A 223 -11.72 -24.58 -8.09
CA ALA A 223 -10.48 -25.37 -8.16
C ALA A 223 -9.83 -25.52 -6.78
N LEU A 224 -9.76 -24.44 -6.00
CA LEU A 224 -9.19 -24.46 -4.65
C LEU A 224 -9.94 -25.43 -3.74
N LEU A 225 -11.26 -25.28 -3.61
CA LEU A 225 -12.09 -26.10 -2.70
C LEU A 225 -12.24 -27.55 -3.16
N SER A 226 -11.94 -27.84 -4.44
CA SER A 226 -11.84 -29.22 -4.94
C SER A 226 -10.49 -29.88 -4.64
N HIS A 227 -9.44 -29.08 -4.49
CA HIS A 227 -8.07 -29.55 -4.25
C HIS A 227 -7.77 -29.70 -2.75
N GLU A 228 -8.25 -28.74 -1.94
CA GLU A 228 -7.97 -28.62 -0.52
C GLU A 228 -9.26 -28.73 0.30
N SER A 229 -9.58 -29.92 0.78
CA SER A 229 -10.82 -30.21 1.51
C SER A 229 -10.94 -29.51 2.88
N LEU A 230 -9.87 -28.90 3.40
CA LEU A 230 -9.83 -28.20 4.68
C LEU A 230 -9.67 -26.68 4.53
N CYS A 231 -9.93 -26.13 3.34
CA CYS A 231 -9.86 -24.69 3.11
C CYS A 231 -11.22 -24.01 3.33
N SER A 232 -11.17 -22.80 3.86
CA SER A 232 -12.29 -21.87 3.95
C SER A 232 -11.95 -20.57 3.23
N VAL A 233 -12.90 -20.01 2.50
CA VAL A 233 -12.74 -18.79 1.72
C VAL A 233 -13.57 -17.68 2.31
N VAL A 234 -12.99 -16.49 2.46
CA VAL A 234 -13.73 -15.27 2.80
C VAL A 234 -13.55 -14.23 1.69
N LEU A 235 -14.65 -13.78 1.11
CA LEU A 235 -14.67 -12.70 0.14
C LEU A 235 -14.52 -11.36 0.87
N VAL A 236 -13.59 -10.50 0.43
CA VAL A 236 -13.37 -9.17 1.00
C VAL A 236 -13.41 -8.12 -0.10
N GLY A 237 -13.94 -6.95 0.22
CA GLY A 237 -14.09 -5.83 -0.68
C GLY A 237 -14.86 -4.70 -0.03
N SER A 238 -15.05 -3.60 -0.77
CA SER A 238 -15.89 -2.48 -0.36
C SER A 238 -17.38 -2.75 -0.66
N GLU A 239 -18.27 -1.85 -0.23
CA GLU A 239 -19.70 -1.90 -0.59
C GLU A 239 -19.92 -1.92 -2.11
N ARG A 240 -19.05 -1.27 -2.89
CA ARG A 240 -19.13 -1.25 -4.36
C ARG A 240 -18.89 -2.61 -5.00
N ASP A 241 -18.26 -3.51 -4.28
CA ASP A 241 -17.86 -4.84 -4.75
C ASP A 241 -18.90 -5.91 -4.42
N GLN A 242 -19.98 -5.57 -3.67
CA GLN A 242 -21.04 -6.51 -3.27
C GLN A 242 -21.70 -7.20 -4.45
N SER A 243 -21.97 -6.49 -5.55
CA SER A 243 -22.55 -7.11 -6.74
C SER A 243 -21.65 -8.18 -7.37
N ALA A 244 -20.34 -7.97 -7.35
CA ALA A 244 -19.37 -8.94 -7.83
C ALA A 244 -19.27 -10.14 -6.86
N ALA A 245 -19.30 -9.90 -5.54
CA ALA A 245 -19.32 -10.96 -4.54
C ALA A 245 -20.58 -11.86 -4.68
N LEU A 246 -21.75 -11.27 -4.85
CA LEU A 246 -22.99 -12.02 -5.11
C LEU A 246 -22.89 -12.86 -6.40
N ALA A 247 -22.37 -12.28 -7.51
CA ALA A 247 -22.19 -13.02 -8.74
C ALA A 247 -21.22 -14.21 -8.59
N ILE A 248 -20.20 -14.08 -7.73
CA ILE A 248 -19.29 -15.17 -7.39
C ILE A 248 -20.06 -16.25 -6.60
N GLN A 249 -20.81 -15.88 -5.56
CA GLN A 249 -21.57 -16.82 -4.75
C GLN A 249 -22.59 -17.59 -5.60
N ASP A 250 -23.39 -16.90 -6.42
CA ASP A 250 -24.39 -17.49 -7.29
C ASP A 250 -23.79 -18.44 -8.34
N GLY A 251 -22.55 -18.16 -8.78
CA GLY A 251 -21.85 -18.99 -9.75
C GLY A 251 -21.16 -20.23 -9.17
N LEU A 252 -21.05 -20.32 -7.83
CA LEU A 252 -20.43 -21.45 -7.15
C LEU A 252 -21.44 -22.55 -6.85
N SER A 253 -20.96 -23.82 -6.82
CA SER A 253 -21.81 -24.95 -6.44
C SER A 253 -22.35 -24.78 -5.02
N PRO A 254 -23.66 -25.06 -4.76
CA PRO A 254 -24.22 -25.04 -3.41
C PRO A 254 -23.46 -25.91 -2.40
N MET A 255 -22.79 -26.96 -2.85
CA MET A 255 -22.02 -27.87 -1.99
C MET A 255 -20.85 -27.22 -1.28
N ILE A 256 -20.30 -26.13 -1.86
CA ILE A 256 -19.15 -25.43 -1.29
C ILE A 256 -19.52 -24.17 -0.48
N HIS A 257 -20.81 -23.82 -0.42
CA HIS A 257 -21.27 -22.63 0.32
C HIS A 257 -20.97 -22.70 1.82
N GLY A 258 -20.87 -23.91 2.40
CA GLY A 258 -20.45 -24.09 3.79
C GLY A 258 -18.98 -23.72 4.09
N HIS A 259 -18.18 -23.47 3.04
CA HIS A 259 -16.77 -23.05 3.11
C HIS A 259 -16.56 -21.64 2.58
N LEU A 260 -17.63 -20.87 2.35
CA LEU A 260 -17.58 -19.52 1.79
C LEU A 260 -18.26 -18.52 2.72
N TRP A 261 -17.54 -17.46 3.07
CA TRP A 261 -18.01 -16.31 3.84
C TRP A 261 -17.93 -15.05 3.00
N ASP A 262 -18.86 -14.13 3.23
CA ASP A 262 -18.84 -12.82 2.56
C ASP A 262 -18.67 -11.70 3.58
N ALA A 263 -17.55 -11.01 3.54
CA ALA A 263 -17.22 -9.84 4.34
C ALA A 263 -17.25 -8.53 3.52
N THR A 264 -17.73 -8.59 2.26
CA THR A 264 -17.72 -7.46 1.34
C THR A 264 -18.60 -6.31 1.84
N GLY A 265 -18.00 -5.12 2.07
CA GLY A 265 -18.70 -3.95 2.61
C GLY A 265 -19.13 -4.07 4.08
N ARG A 266 -18.64 -5.07 4.82
CA ARG A 266 -19.09 -5.41 6.18
C ARG A 266 -18.05 -5.18 7.26
N THR A 267 -16.87 -4.71 6.89
CA THR A 267 -15.77 -4.44 7.81
C THR A 267 -15.31 -2.99 7.72
N THR A 268 -14.96 -2.40 8.84
CA THR A 268 -14.13 -1.21 8.88
C THR A 268 -12.70 -1.57 8.46
N LEU A 269 -11.85 -0.59 8.16
CA LEU A 269 -10.45 -0.87 7.79
C LEU A 269 -9.66 -1.55 8.92
N PRO A 270 -9.80 -1.18 10.21
CA PRO A 270 -9.23 -1.93 11.33
C PRO A 270 -9.74 -3.38 11.40
N GLN A 271 -11.04 -3.61 11.21
CA GLN A 271 -11.62 -4.95 11.16
C GLN A 271 -11.11 -5.75 9.96
N LEU A 272 -10.94 -5.10 8.80
CA LEU A 272 -10.32 -5.75 7.64
C LEU A 272 -8.88 -6.18 7.96
N ALA A 273 -8.08 -5.32 8.61
CA ALA A 273 -6.73 -5.67 9.04
C ALA A 273 -6.72 -6.90 9.96
N GLU A 274 -7.63 -6.96 10.94
CA GLU A 274 -7.80 -8.11 11.83
C GLU A 274 -8.23 -9.37 11.07
N LEU A 275 -9.20 -9.25 10.16
CA LEU A 275 -9.66 -10.38 9.35
C LEU A 275 -8.54 -10.94 8.48
N LEU A 276 -7.78 -10.07 7.80
CA LEU A 276 -6.67 -10.48 6.98
C LEU A 276 -5.55 -11.12 7.81
N LYS A 277 -5.24 -10.60 9.01
CA LYS A 277 -4.27 -11.17 9.97
C LYS A 277 -4.61 -12.62 10.36
N ARG A 278 -5.89 -12.99 10.34
CA ARG A 278 -6.36 -14.35 10.64
C ARG A 278 -6.30 -15.30 9.43
N CYS A 279 -6.12 -14.78 8.23
CA CYS A 279 -6.04 -15.59 7.03
C CYS A 279 -4.60 -16.05 6.77
N HIS A 280 -4.45 -17.28 6.31
CA HIS A 280 -3.15 -17.83 5.90
C HIS A 280 -2.68 -17.21 4.59
N TRP A 281 -3.62 -16.99 3.67
CA TRP A 281 -3.40 -16.36 2.39
C TRP A 281 -4.40 -15.26 2.10
N VAL A 282 -3.94 -14.25 1.42
CA VAL A 282 -4.79 -13.21 0.83
C VAL A 282 -4.47 -13.14 -0.66
N VAL A 283 -5.50 -13.33 -1.48
CA VAL A 283 -5.36 -13.43 -2.94
C VAL A 283 -6.16 -12.33 -3.61
N GLY A 284 -5.56 -11.61 -4.54
CA GLY A 284 -6.23 -10.51 -5.21
C GLY A 284 -5.42 -9.86 -6.32
N ALA A 285 -5.96 -8.79 -6.91
CA ALA A 285 -5.21 -7.93 -7.80
C ALA A 285 -4.33 -6.94 -7.01
N ASP A 286 -3.60 -6.05 -7.71
CA ASP A 286 -2.85 -4.93 -7.13
C ASP A 286 -3.81 -3.94 -6.44
N THR A 287 -4.08 -4.15 -5.15
CA THR A 287 -5.08 -3.41 -4.36
C THR A 287 -4.63 -3.18 -2.93
N GLY A 288 -5.27 -2.21 -2.27
CA GLY A 288 -4.97 -1.88 -0.87
C GLY A 288 -5.02 -3.05 0.10
N PRO A 289 -6.05 -3.91 0.07
CA PRO A 289 -6.11 -5.10 0.95
C PRO A 289 -4.96 -6.08 0.75
N LEU A 290 -4.40 -6.23 -0.47
CA LEU A 290 -3.25 -7.10 -0.70
C LEU A 290 -1.99 -6.56 0.00
N HIS A 291 -1.78 -5.24 -0.03
CA HIS A 291 -0.68 -4.59 0.72
C HIS A 291 -0.89 -4.68 2.23
N LEU A 292 -2.15 -4.52 2.67
CA LEU A 292 -2.50 -4.65 4.09
C LEU A 292 -2.24 -6.07 4.60
N ALA A 293 -2.53 -7.09 3.78
CA ALA A 293 -2.21 -8.48 4.12
C ALA A 293 -0.73 -8.68 4.42
N ALA A 294 0.15 -8.20 3.55
CA ALA A 294 1.59 -8.26 3.78
C ALA A 294 1.99 -7.52 5.07
N ALA A 295 1.41 -6.35 5.32
CA ALA A 295 1.68 -5.55 6.49
C ALA A 295 1.23 -6.20 7.80
N VAL A 296 0.17 -7.00 7.81
CA VAL A 296 -0.29 -7.73 9.01
C VAL A 296 0.36 -9.12 9.16
N GLY A 297 1.28 -9.49 8.26
CA GLY A 297 2.03 -10.74 8.32
C GLY A 297 1.38 -11.93 7.64
N SER A 298 0.29 -11.74 6.87
CA SER A 298 -0.33 -12.80 6.09
C SER A 298 0.37 -13.00 4.75
N SER A 299 0.45 -14.24 4.25
CA SER A 299 0.98 -14.48 2.92
C SER A 299 0.06 -13.88 1.85
N ALA A 300 0.64 -13.19 0.88
CA ALA A 300 -0.11 -12.53 -0.19
C ALA A 300 0.22 -13.15 -1.56
N MET A 301 -0.81 -13.36 -2.38
CA MET A 301 -0.67 -13.74 -3.78
C MET A 301 -1.38 -12.73 -4.67
N GLY A 302 -0.63 -12.03 -5.52
CA GLY A 302 -1.14 -11.02 -6.43
C GLY A 302 -1.29 -11.51 -7.86
N PHE A 303 -2.37 -11.14 -8.55
CA PHE A 303 -2.49 -11.21 -10.00
C PHE A 303 -2.33 -9.80 -10.57
N TYR A 304 -1.19 -9.52 -11.19
CA TYR A 304 -0.82 -8.20 -11.67
C TYR A 304 -0.95 -8.12 -13.20
N PHE A 305 -1.79 -7.24 -13.66
CA PHE A 305 -2.08 -6.98 -15.08
C PHE A 305 -2.42 -5.51 -15.28
N SER A 306 -2.85 -5.09 -16.44
CA SER A 306 -3.11 -3.68 -16.77
C SER A 306 -1.85 -2.82 -16.52
N ARG A 307 -1.91 -1.89 -15.59
CA ARG A 307 -0.81 -0.99 -15.22
C ARG A 307 0.03 -1.49 -14.04
N ALA A 308 -0.45 -2.49 -13.32
CA ALA A 308 0.25 -3.03 -12.15
C ALA A 308 1.58 -3.68 -12.56
N ARG A 309 2.62 -3.43 -11.79
CA ARG A 309 3.96 -4.01 -11.99
C ARG A 309 4.51 -4.49 -10.66
N VAL A 310 4.94 -5.73 -10.64
CA VAL A 310 5.43 -6.41 -9.44
C VAL A 310 6.54 -5.64 -8.73
N HIS A 311 7.51 -5.11 -9.47
CA HIS A 311 8.62 -4.36 -8.89
C HIS A 311 8.23 -2.99 -8.31
N GLU A 312 7.06 -2.43 -8.73
CA GLU A 312 6.61 -1.14 -8.26
C GLU A 312 5.76 -1.27 -7.00
N THR A 313 4.81 -2.19 -7.01
CA THR A 313 3.75 -2.28 -5.98
C THR A 313 3.49 -3.70 -5.51
N GLY A 314 4.40 -4.66 -5.68
CA GLY A 314 4.23 -6.00 -5.11
C GLY A 314 4.03 -5.95 -3.59
N PRO A 315 3.48 -6.99 -2.95
CA PRO A 315 3.37 -7.05 -1.49
C PRO A 315 4.75 -6.89 -0.82
N TYR A 316 4.87 -5.96 0.13
CA TYR A 316 6.14 -5.61 0.75
C TYR A 316 6.59 -6.63 1.79
N GLY A 317 7.81 -7.14 1.67
CA GLY A 317 8.39 -8.14 2.56
C GLY A 317 8.59 -9.49 1.87
N PRO A 318 9.26 -10.45 2.51
CA PRO A 318 9.55 -11.76 1.91
C PRO A 318 8.36 -12.72 1.96
N GLY A 319 8.35 -13.70 1.05
CA GLY A 319 7.42 -14.83 1.10
C GLY A 319 6.07 -14.60 0.41
N HIS A 320 5.92 -13.48 -0.29
CA HIS A 320 4.73 -13.22 -1.11
C HIS A 320 4.97 -13.63 -2.56
N TRP A 321 3.88 -13.84 -3.30
CA TRP A 321 3.93 -14.28 -4.68
C TRP A 321 3.12 -13.37 -5.59
N VAL A 322 3.62 -13.13 -6.79
CA VAL A 322 2.92 -12.33 -7.79
C VAL A 322 2.98 -13.01 -9.15
N TRP A 323 1.82 -13.26 -9.71
CA TRP A 323 1.63 -13.58 -11.11
C TRP A 323 1.55 -12.28 -11.90
N GLN A 324 2.55 -12.00 -12.72
CA GLN A 324 2.59 -10.82 -13.59
C GLN A 324 2.19 -11.21 -15.00
N ALA A 325 1.10 -10.64 -15.52
CA ALA A 325 0.71 -10.81 -16.91
C ALA A 325 1.60 -10.01 -17.86
N ASP A 326 1.84 -10.56 -19.03
CA ASP A 326 2.58 -9.91 -20.11
C ASP A 326 1.74 -8.84 -20.82
N CYS A 327 0.42 -8.89 -20.67
CA CYS A 327 -0.54 -7.99 -21.31
C CYS A 327 -1.47 -7.31 -20.30
N ALA A 328 -2.14 -6.25 -20.77
CA ALA A 328 -3.04 -5.47 -19.92
C ALA A 328 -4.37 -6.17 -19.61
N ARG A 329 -4.82 -7.06 -20.50
CA ARG A 329 -6.08 -7.81 -20.38
C ARG A 329 -5.83 -9.27 -20.71
N PRO A 330 -5.49 -10.11 -19.71
CA PRO A 330 -5.24 -11.52 -19.94
C PRO A 330 -6.55 -12.26 -20.28
N GLU A 331 -6.49 -13.07 -21.32
CA GLU A 331 -7.58 -13.97 -21.70
C GLU A 331 -7.54 -15.29 -20.93
N THR A 332 -6.34 -15.73 -20.56
CA THR A 332 -6.09 -16.93 -19.77
C THR A 332 -5.55 -16.56 -18.39
N TRP A 333 -5.86 -17.36 -17.38
CA TRP A 333 -5.48 -17.11 -16.00
C TRP A 333 -4.74 -18.34 -15.43
N PRO A 334 -3.72 -18.16 -14.57
CA PRO A 334 -2.92 -19.27 -14.00
C PRO A 334 -3.66 -19.98 -12.84
N ILE A 335 -4.93 -20.40 -13.06
CA ILE A 335 -5.82 -20.89 -12.01
C ILE A 335 -5.20 -22.10 -11.30
N GLN A 336 -4.94 -23.18 -12.03
CA GLN A 336 -4.44 -24.44 -11.44
C GLN A 336 -3.05 -24.25 -10.83
N ALA A 337 -2.17 -23.51 -11.51
CA ALA A 337 -0.82 -23.22 -11.04
C ALA A 337 -0.84 -22.38 -9.74
N SER A 338 -1.72 -21.38 -9.66
CA SER A 338 -1.84 -20.53 -8.47
C SER A 338 -2.48 -21.27 -7.29
N VAL A 339 -3.46 -22.14 -7.52
CA VAL A 339 -4.05 -22.98 -6.47
C VAL A 339 -3.01 -23.95 -5.91
N LYS A 340 -2.25 -24.63 -6.79
CA LYS A 340 -1.18 -25.54 -6.36
C LYS A 340 -0.12 -24.81 -5.53
N LEU A 341 0.21 -23.58 -5.89
CA LEU A 341 1.18 -22.76 -5.17
C LEU A 341 0.78 -22.47 -3.73
N LEU A 342 -0.51 -22.34 -3.41
CA LEU A 342 -1.00 -22.13 -2.05
C LEU A 342 -0.72 -23.34 -1.14
N GLY A 343 -0.87 -24.55 -1.66
CA GLY A 343 -0.58 -25.80 -0.92
C GLY A 343 0.91 -26.11 -0.83
N GLU A 344 1.67 -25.82 -1.89
CA GLU A 344 3.08 -26.19 -2.02
C GLU A 344 3.97 -25.01 -2.47
N PRO A 345 4.13 -23.93 -1.66
CA PRO A 345 4.94 -22.77 -2.07
C PRO A 345 6.42 -23.11 -2.36
N ALA A 346 6.97 -24.13 -1.69
CA ALA A 346 8.35 -24.56 -1.89
C ALA A 346 8.58 -25.20 -3.28
N ALA A 347 7.54 -25.68 -3.95
CA ALA A 347 7.60 -26.26 -5.28
C ALA A 347 7.45 -25.24 -6.43
N ALA A 348 7.41 -23.95 -6.11
CA ALA A 348 7.18 -22.88 -7.09
C ALA A 348 8.18 -22.88 -8.26
N ALA A 349 9.47 -23.15 -7.98
CA ALA A 349 10.52 -23.22 -8.99
C ALA A 349 10.36 -24.40 -9.98
N GLN A 350 9.50 -25.37 -9.63
CA GLN A 350 9.22 -26.56 -10.46
C GLN A 350 7.87 -26.45 -11.20
N GLN A 351 7.18 -25.30 -11.07
CA GLN A 351 5.92 -25.10 -11.77
C GLN A 351 6.14 -24.95 -13.27
N GLU A 352 5.25 -25.57 -14.04
CA GLU A 352 5.26 -25.37 -15.48
C GLU A 352 4.95 -23.90 -15.83
N PRO A 353 5.64 -23.32 -16.82
CA PRO A 353 5.35 -21.98 -17.29
C PRO A 353 3.89 -21.85 -17.75
N VAL A 354 3.22 -20.79 -17.31
CA VAL A 354 1.88 -20.45 -17.78
C VAL A 354 1.98 -19.39 -18.86
N ALA A 355 1.46 -19.70 -20.04
CA ALA A 355 1.54 -18.79 -21.18
C ALA A 355 0.94 -17.41 -20.86
N GLY A 356 1.69 -16.34 -21.13
CA GLY A 356 1.31 -14.95 -20.87
C GLY A 356 1.45 -14.51 -19.41
N TRP A 357 2.04 -15.33 -18.54
CA TRP A 357 2.26 -15.02 -17.13
C TRP A 357 3.66 -15.41 -16.68
N SER A 358 4.24 -14.57 -15.84
CA SER A 358 5.47 -14.85 -15.09
C SER A 358 5.20 -14.86 -13.59
N LEU A 359 5.81 -15.81 -12.88
CA LEU A 359 5.68 -15.93 -11.42
C LEU A 359 6.89 -15.29 -10.74
N TRP A 360 6.61 -14.44 -9.76
CA TRP A 360 7.61 -13.70 -8.99
C TRP A 360 7.44 -13.95 -7.50
N GLN A 361 8.55 -14.09 -6.81
CA GLN A 361 8.60 -14.19 -5.35
C GLN A 361 9.20 -12.92 -4.76
N SER A 362 8.58 -12.43 -3.68
CA SER A 362 9.11 -11.30 -2.93
C SER A 362 10.21 -11.73 -1.97
N HIS A 363 11.24 -10.90 -1.87
CA HIS A 363 12.33 -10.98 -0.92
C HIS A 363 12.58 -9.60 -0.31
N HIS A 364 13.50 -9.52 0.64
CA HIS A 364 13.91 -8.26 1.26
C HIS A 364 15.43 -8.27 1.43
N ASP A 365 16.08 -7.16 1.10
CA ASP A 365 17.53 -6.99 1.27
C ASP A 365 17.86 -5.59 1.83
N GLU A 366 19.12 -5.18 1.81
CA GLU A 366 19.60 -3.89 2.30
C GLU A 366 19.00 -2.67 1.55
N TRP A 367 18.46 -2.87 0.34
CA TRP A 367 17.82 -1.86 -0.50
C TRP A 367 16.28 -1.92 -0.46
N GLY A 368 15.71 -2.74 0.44
CA GLY A 368 14.26 -2.89 0.64
C GLY A 368 13.67 -4.10 -0.10
N ALA A 369 12.45 -3.96 -0.61
CA ALA A 369 11.74 -5.06 -1.29
C ALA A 369 12.33 -5.36 -2.66
N ILE A 370 12.47 -6.65 -2.97
CA ILE A 370 12.94 -7.15 -4.25
C ILE A 370 12.09 -8.32 -4.69
N PHE A 371 11.85 -8.44 -6.00
CA PHE A 371 11.10 -9.54 -6.60
C PHE A 371 11.98 -10.29 -7.57
N ARG A 372 12.07 -11.61 -7.39
CA ARG A 372 12.82 -12.54 -8.23
C ARG A 372 11.87 -13.46 -8.98
N PRO A 373 12.12 -13.77 -10.26
CA PRO A 373 11.32 -14.76 -10.96
C PRO A 373 11.50 -16.14 -10.30
N ALA A 374 10.44 -16.94 -10.28
CA ALA A 374 10.53 -18.28 -9.74
C ALA A 374 11.42 -19.15 -10.65
N GLY A 375 12.55 -19.62 -10.12
CA GLY A 375 13.47 -20.51 -10.81
C GLY A 375 14.58 -19.86 -11.63
N ASP A 376 14.57 -18.54 -11.81
CA ASP A 376 15.58 -17.82 -12.59
C ASP A 376 16.13 -16.59 -11.83
N ASP A 377 17.31 -16.11 -12.23
CA ASP A 377 17.85 -14.84 -11.76
C ASP A 377 17.29 -13.67 -12.60
N ASP A 378 16.96 -12.53 -11.98
CA ASP A 378 16.66 -11.30 -12.73
C ASP A 378 17.97 -10.61 -13.14
N PRO A 379 18.34 -10.57 -14.44
CA PRO A 379 19.58 -9.94 -14.89
C PRO A 379 19.65 -8.42 -14.63
N ARG A 380 18.55 -7.82 -14.15
CA ARG A 380 18.46 -6.39 -13.85
C ARG A 380 18.49 -6.09 -12.35
N GLU A 381 18.67 -7.10 -11.49
CA GLU A 381 18.74 -6.91 -10.03
C GLU A 381 19.84 -5.90 -9.65
N ASP A 382 21.01 -5.97 -10.28
CA ASP A 382 22.12 -5.05 -10.04
C ASP A 382 21.82 -3.58 -10.38
N GLN A 383 20.86 -3.33 -11.28
CA GLN A 383 20.47 -1.98 -11.65
C GLN A 383 19.82 -1.22 -10.50
N ARG A 384 19.12 -1.92 -9.61
CA ARG A 384 18.42 -1.35 -8.45
C ARG A 384 19.39 -0.63 -7.51
N ALA A 385 20.45 -1.29 -7.08
CA ALA A 385 21.48 -0.71 -6.22
C ALA A 385 22.16 0.51 -6.88
N SER A 386 22.43 0.42 -8.19
CA SER A 386 23.03 1.53 -8.94
C SER A 386 22.12 2.76 -9.00
N VAL A 387 20.84 2.57 -9.28
CA VAL A 387 19.85 3.67 -9.32
C VAL A 387 19.70 4.29 -7.93
N TRP A 388 19.58 3.45 -6.89
CA TRP A 388 19.48 3.93 -5.51
C TRP A 388 20.67 4.83 -5.13
N ARG A 389 21.91 4.38 -5.36
CA ARG A 389 23.12 5.18 -5.07
C ARG A 389 23.10 6.51 -5.80
N ARG A 390 22.83 6.53 -7.11
CA ARG A 390 22.79 7.75 -7.91
C ARG A 390 21.77 8.77 -7.42
N LEU A 391 20.56 8.32 -7.04
CA LEU A 391 19.52 9.20 -6.52
C LEU A 391 19.86 9.73 -5.13
N SER A 392 20.55 8.94 -4.31
CA SER A 392 20.94 9.32 -2.95
C SER A 392 22.19 10.20 -2.91
N GLU A 393 23.16 9.99 -3.81
CA GLU A 393 24.38 10.83 -3.94
C GLU A 393 24.07 12.26 -4.40
N GLN A 394 23.03 12.45 -5.19
CA GLN A 394 22.57 13.77 -5.62
C GLN A 394 21.84 14.53 -4.51
N TRP A 395 21.63 13.91 -3.37
CA TRP A 395 20.92 14.47 -2.24
C TRP A 395 21.91 15.06 -1.23
N VAL A 396 22.31 16.31 -1.47
CA VAL A 396 22.97 17.11 -0.43
C VAL A 396 21.88 17.51 0.56
N LEU A 397 21.86 16.88 1.74
CA LEU A 397 21.05 17.36 2.87
C LEU A 397 21.32 18.87 3.05
N PRO A 398 20.29 19.70 3.25
CA PRO A 398 20.49 21.08 3.65
C PRO A 398 21.46 21.11 4.83
N GLN A 399 22.53 21.94 4.71
CA GLN A 399 23.53 22.07 5.76
C GLN A 399 22.83 22.55 7.03
N GLY A 400 22.66 21.67 8.01
CA GLY A 400 22.00 21.97 9.30
C GLY A 400 21.26 20.80 9.94
N VAL A 401 20.95 19.75 9.19
CA VAL A 401 20.32 18.54 9.73
C VAL A 401 21.33 17.38 9.65
N ARG A 402 22.30 17.38 10.54
CA ARG A 402 23.17 16.22 10.85
C ARG A 402 22.83 15.72 12.23
#